data_f652fee024d5800396d777675125299c
#
_entry.id   f652fee024d5800396d777675125299c
#
_cell.length_a   1.000
_cell.length_b   1.000
_cell.length_c   1.000
_cell.angle_alpha   90.00
_cell.angle_beta   90.00
_cell.angle_gamma   90.00
#
_symmetry.space_group_name_H-M   'P 1'
#
loop_
_entity.id
_entity.type
_entity.pdbx_description
1 polymer ?
#
loop_
_entity_poly.entity_id
_entity_poly.type
_entity_poly.pdbx_seq_one_letter_code
_entity_poly.pdbx_strand_id
1 'polypeptide(L)'
;MVLKPGRRLLIAALAALSLTATVACGEAEDDSPTQPINAAALLGPEAAAKGEPVRIGVVTGKAATGQRAVERDVSEATIEYLNARKSGIGGRPIELKVCDTTADPSTATDCANQMIQAHVVGVVIGSTSVAEAVWDPLHAAGIPTMLFAASDAPVLRDADSTFVLSDPIFSSVTLPLELAKDEGKTTVTTIVVDVPSALGLYSTVAPPLYAAAGVEHQLIVVPLDTADMTPQLQKLAKGDPGVVQVVGNDSFCVAAFNGLRAVGFTGLINAAGPCISDATRKATPKDQLEGMMVSAATPLGTDNPSMQLYEAVAATYGRDIDLTVPAGMSLFSTIVSFHAAVANITGDVTPAAVTAAIKGAPETAMPGAVPLKFKCDGSYYPATPAVCLRGGLIATLDDQGRPEKYEARGVA
;
A
#
# COMPACT_ATOMS: atom_id res chain seq x y z
N MET A 1 3.31 -85.10 -14.70
CA MET A 1 4.38 -85.83 -15.37
C MET A 1 5.30 -84.74 -15.89
N VAL A 2 6.39 -84.36 -15.08
CA VAL A 2 7.76 -84.65 -15.43
C VAL A 2 8.21 -83.96 -16.75
N LEU A 3 9.07 -83.06 -16.89
CA LEU A 3 10.40 -82.69 -16.25
C LEU A 3 10.88 -81.30 -16.70
N LYS A 4 11.61 -80.63 -15.88
CA LYS A 4 12.64 -79.62 -16.16
C LYS A 4 13.83 -80.29 -16.90
N PRO A 5 14.97 -79.60 -17.26
CA PRO A 5 15.44 -78.20 -17.26
C PRO A 5 16.39 -77.86 -18.43
N GLY A 6 17.00 -76.63 -18.38
CA GLY A 6 18.35 -76.40 -18.98
C GLY A 6 18.44 -75.01 -19.65
N ARG A 7 19.01 -74.05 -19.12
CA ARG A 7 20.36 -73.54 -18.90
C ARG A 7 21.16 -73.05 -20.13
N ARG A 8 21.57 -71.77 -20.06
CA ARG A 8 22.75 -71.11 -20.68
C ARG A 8 22.61 -70.67 -22.14
N LEU A 9 23.07 -69.55 -22.63
CA LEU A 9 24.22 -68.63 -22.39
C LEU A 9 24.05 -67.38 -23.24
N LEU A 10 24.53 -66.26 -22.74
CA LEU A 10 25.09 -65.07 -23.38
C LEU A 10 25.26 -65.08 -24.91
N ILE A 11 24.91 -63.93 -25.55
CA ILE A 11 25.85 -63.17 -26.43
C ILE A 11 25.29 -61.75 -26.63
N ALA A 12 26.19 -60.78 -26.49
CA ALA A 12 25.98 -59.37 -26.79
C ALA A 12 26.07 -59.11 -28.29
N ALA A 13 25.27 -58.19 -28.80
CA ALA A 13 25.65 -57.46 -30.02
C ALA A 13 24.98 -56.07 -30.03
N LEU A 14 25.83 -55.08 -30.21
CA LEU A 14 25.55 -53.69 -30.54
C LEU A 14 24.76 -53.62 -31.87
N ALA A 15 23.88 -52.65 -31.99
CA ALA A 15 24.01 -51.61 -33.01
C ALA A 15 22.72 -50.78 -33.18
N ALA A 16 22.92 -49.56 -33.21
CA ALA A 16 22.50 -48.50 -34.12
C ALA A 16 21.26 -47.70 -33.79
N LEU A 17 21.59 -46.46 -33.45
CA LEU A 17 20.83 -45.23 -33.52
C LEU A 17 19.84 -45.10 -34.67
N SER A 18 18.67 -44.66 -34.38
CA SER A 18 17.90 -43.77 -35.27
C SER A 18 17.22 -42.66 -34.43
N LEU A 19 17.84 -41.46 -34.47
CA LEU A 19 17.26 -40.23 -34.02
C LEU A 19 16.10 -39.86 -34.95
N THR A 20 14.88 -39.81 -34.41
CA THR A 20 13.80 -39.02 -34.97
C THR A 20 13.60 -37.83 -34.05
N ALA A 21 14.10 -36.67 -34.46
CA ALA A 21 13.83 -35.38 -33.81
C ALA A 21 12.40 -34.96 -34.15
N THR A 22 11.49 -35.12 -33.20
CA THR A 22 10.22 -34.38 -33.21
C THR A 22 10.48 -33.05 -32.53
N VAL A 23 10.50 -31.97 -33.31
CA VAL A 23 10.46 -30.58 -32.81
C VAL A 23 9.05 -30.38 -32.27
N ALA A 24 8.89 -30.48 -30.95
CA ALA A 24 7.75 -29.90 -30.25
C ALA A 24 8.13 -28.47 -29.89
N CYS A 25 7.49 -27.48 -30.51
CA CYS A 25 7.42 -26.12 -29.99
C CYS A 25 6.63 -26.20 -28.68
N GLY A 26 7.34 -26.27 -27.56
CA GLY A 26 6.82 -25.95 -26.23
C GLY A 26 7.14 -24.51 -26.00
N GLU A 27 6.11 -23.69 -25.80
CA GLU A 27 6.24 -22.41 -25.14
C GLU A 27 6.91 -22.68 -23.79
N ALA A 28 8.08 -22.12 -23.60
CA ALA A 28 8.72 -22.08 -22.30
C ALA A 28 7.94 -21.05 -21.47
N GLU A 29 7.02 -21.51 -20.63
CA GLU A 29 6.65 -20.77 -19.44
C GLU A 29 7.93 -20.62 -18.63
N ASP A 30 8.34 -19.35 -18.44
CA ASP A 30 9.48 -18.97 -17.63
C ASP A 30 9.07 -19.15 -16.15
N ASP A 31 9.04 -20.40 -15.73
CA ASP A 31 8.86 -20.81 -14.34
C ASP A 31 10.23 -20.72 -13.66
N SER A 32 10.70 -19.49 -13.45
CA SER A 32 11.78 -19.25 -12.49
C SER A 32 11.30 -19.72 -11.13
N PRO A 33 11.91 -20.73 -10.52
CA PRO A 33 11.47 -21.21 -9.21
C PRO A 33 11.67 -20.07 -8.20
N THR A 34 10.58 -19.43 -7.80
CA THR A 34 10.55 -18.54 -6.64
C THR A 34 11.09 -19.39 -5.48
N GLN A 35 12.26 -19.04 -4.96
CA GLN A 35 12.81 -19.75 -3.80
C GLN A 35 11.77 -19.68 -2.68
N PRO A 36 11.43 -20.77 -2.01
CA PRO A 36 10.44 -20.74 -0.95
C PRO A 36 10.92 -19.75 0.11
N ILE A 37 10.08 -18.73 0.35
CA ILE A 37 10.32 -17.72 1.38
C ILE A 37 10.57 -18.46 2.70
N ASN A 38 11.71 -18.22 3.33
CA ASN A 38 11.96 -18.77 4.65
C ASN A 38 11.12 -18.00 5.69
N ALA A 39 9.84 -18.33 5.75
CA ALA A 39 8.86 -17.67 6.61
C ALA A 39 9.33 -17.63 8.08
N ALA A 40 9.97 -18.68 8.58
CA ALA A 40 10.47 -18.72 9.95
C ALA A 40 11.52 -17.63 10.25
N ALA A 41 12.39 -17.33 9.29
CA ALA A 41 13.38 -16.26 9.45
C ALA A 41 12.74 -14.88 9.45
N LEU A 42 11.73 -14.66 8.60
CA LEU A 42 11.01 -13.37 8.49
C LEU A 42 10.13 -13.10 9.71
N LEU A 43 9.42 -14.10 10.20
CA LEU A 43 8.53 -13.97 11.37
C LEU A 43 9.33 -13.76 12.68
N GLY A 44 10.59 -14.18 12.71
CA GLY A 44 11.43 -14.14 13.89
C GLY A 44 11.13 -15.25 14.89
N PRO A 45 11.81 -15.25 16.05
CA PRO A 45 11.65 -16.28 17.08
C PRO A 45 10.26 -16.25 17.71
N GLU A 46 9.86 -17.37 18.30
CA GLU A 46 8.67 -17.43 19.13
C GLU A 46 8.85 -16.57 20.39
N ALA A 47 7.88 -15.72 20.65
CA ALA A 47 7.79 -14.83 21.80
C ALA A 47 6.32 -14.63 22.15
N ALA A 48 5.71 -15.70 22.68
CA ALA A 48 4.27 -15.71 22.97
C ALA A 48 3.90 -14.76 24.09
N ALA A 49 2.87 -13.95 23.85
CA ALA A 49 2.26 -13.07 24.84
C ALA A 49 1.59 -13.89 25.97
N LYS A 50 1.57 -13.34 27.20
CA LYS A 50 1.01 -14.02 28.38
C LYS A 50 0.21 -13.07 29.26
N GLY A 51 -0.73 -13.60 30.02
CA GLY A 51 -1.53 -12.84 30.99
C GLY A 51 -2.88 -12.37 30.46
N GLU A 52 -3.46 -11.39 31.14
CA GLU A 52 -4.78 -10.84 30.77
C GLU A 52 -4.69 -10.07 29.45
N PRO A 53 -5.62 -10.30 28.52
CA PRO A 53 -5.56 -9.67 27.19
C PRO A 53 -5.79 -8.15 27.23
N VAL A 54 -5.24 -7.48 26.24
CA VAL A 54 -5.48 -6.07 25.93
C VAL A 54 -6.38 -6.01 24.70
N ARG A 55 -7.49 -5.26 24.77
CA ARG A 55 -8.44 -5.18 23.66
C ARG A 55 -8.09 -4.06 22.72
N ILE A 56 -7.98 -4.38 21.41
CA ILE A 56 -7.81 -3.42 20.33
C ILE A 56 -8.96 -3.57 19.35
N GLY A 57 -9.46 -2.43 18.86
CA GLY A 57 -10.44 -2.38 17.78
C GLY A 57 -9.80 -2.32 16.40
N VAL A 58 -10.40 -3.00 15.43
CA VAL A 58 -10.16 -2.77 14.00
C VAL A 58 -11.49 -2.53 13.33
N VAL A 59 -11.61 -1.41 12.65
CA VAL A 59 -12.80 -1.06 11.85
C VAL A 59 -12.41 -1.11 10.38
N THR A 60 -13.09 -1.96 9.60
CA THR A 60 -12.79 -2.20 8.19
C THR A 60 -13.92 -1.74 7.29
N GLY A 61 -13.63 -1.50 6.02
CA GLY A 61 -14.66 -1.34 4.99
C GLY A 61 -15.21 -2.72 4.56
N LYS A 62 -16.52 -2.83 4.42
CA LYS A 62 -17.13 -4.03 3.88
C LYS A 62 -16.88 -4.11 2.37
N ALA A 63 -16.33 -5.20 1.91
CA ALA A 63 -16.17 -5.46 0.49
C ALA A 63 -17.54 -5.43 -0.22
N ALA A 64 -17.54 -4.99 -1.49
CA ALA A 64 -18.72 -5.10 -2.37
C ALA A 64 -19.20 -6.55 -2.43
N THR A 65 -20.50 -6.72 -2.61
CA THR A 65 -21.23 -7.99 -2.53
C THR A 65 -20.44 -9.24 -2.98
N GLY A 66 -20.23 -10.17 -2.06
CA GLY A 66 -19.75 -11.53 -2.34
C GLY A 66 -18.26 -11.79 -2.08
N GLN A 67 -17.43 -10.77 -1.86
CA GLN A 67 -16.04 -10.96 -1.43
C GLN A 67 -15.93 -10.86 0.10
N ARG A 68 -15.20 -11.81 0.69
CA ARG A 68 -14.79 -11.73 2.10
C ARG A 68 -13.91 -10.50 2.27
N ALA A 69 -14.13 -9.73 3.33
CA ALA A 69 -13.34 -8.55 3.58
C ALA A 69 -11.89 -8.95 3.88
N VAL A 70 -10.99 -8.78 2.90
CA VAL A 70 -9.55 -9.10 3.05
C VAL A 70 -8.97 -8.47 4.32
N GLU A 71 -9.38 -7.25 4.65
CA GLU A 71 -8.92 -6.55 5.85
C GLU A 71 -9.24 -7.29 7.15
N ARG A 72 -10.39 -7.96 7.24
CA ARG A 72 -10.73 -8.78 8.43
C ARG A 72 -9.74 -9.93 8.58
N ASP A 73 -9.54 -10.70 7.52
CA ASP A 73 -8.65 -11.86 7.55
C ASP A 73 -7.20 -11.44 7.80
N VAL A 74 -6.76 -10.31 7.24
CA VAL A 74 -5.45 -9.69 7.50
C VAL A 74 -5.32 -9.26 8.96
N SER A 75 -6.35 -8.64 9.54
CA SER A 75 -6.29 -8.22 10.94
C SER A 75 -6.17 -9.41 11.89
N GLU A 76 -6.94 -10.47 11.67
CA GLU A 76 -6.89 -11.71 12.45
C GLU A 76 -5.50 -12.34 12.37
N ALA A 77 -4.97 -12.57 11.16
CA ALA A 77 -3.64 -13.14 10.94
C ALA A 77 -2.52 -12.29 11.56
N THR A 78 -2.61 -10.96 11.42
CA THR A 78 -1.61 -10.05 11.97
C THR A 78 -1.60 -10.09 13.49
N ILE A 79 -2.76 -10.11 14.14
CA ILE A 79 -2.84 -10.18 15.60
C ILE A 79 -2.33 -11.53 16.12
N GLU A 80 -2.63 -12.65 15.44
CA GLU A 80 -2.06 -13.96 15.79
C GLU A 80 -0.52 -13.93 15.72
N TYR A 81 0.04 -13.36 14.65
CA TYR A 81 1.48 -13.15 14.51
C TYR A 81 2.06 -12.33 15.67
N LEU A 82 1.46 -11.17 15.99
CA LEU A 82 1.93 -10.30 17.05
C LEU A 82 1.87 -10.97 18.44
N ASN A 83 0.84 -11.76 18.68
CA ASN A 83 0.70 -12.52 19.92
C ASN A 83 1.71 -13.68 20.03
N ALA A 84 1.99 -14.36 18.92
CA ALA A 84 2.87 -15.52 18.91
C ALA A 84 4.37 -15.15 18.85
N ARG A 85 4.71 -14.05 18.17
CA ARG A 85 6.11 -13.73 17.81
C ARG A 85 6.61 -12.39 18.33
N LYS A 86 5.71 -11.51 18.80
CA LYS A 86 6.06 -10.15 19.23
C LYS A 86 5.60 -9.84 20.66
N SER A 87 5.20 -10.85 21.41
CA SER A 87 4.77 -10.74 22.83
C SER A 87 3.55 -9.81 23.05
N GLY A 88 2.75 -9.53 22.04
CA GLY A 88 1.59 -8.65 22.15
C GLY A 88 1.94 -7.23 22.59
N ILE A 89 1.13 -6.63 23.49
CA ILE A 89 1.35 -5.28 24.02
C ILE A 89 1.71 -5.38 25.50
N GLY A 90 2.88 -4.84 25.87
CA GLY A 90 3.37 -4.94 27.25
C GLY A 90 3.53 -6.38 27.74
N GLY A 91 3.82 -7.32 26.86
CA GLY A 91 3.89 -8.76 27.14
C GLY A 91 2.54 -9.47 27.22
N ARG A 92 1.42 -8.75 27.02
CA ARG A 92 0.04 -9.25 27.15
C ARG A 92 -0.58 -9.54 25.77
N PRO A 93 -1.37 -10.62 25.63
CA PRO A 93 -2.00 -10.92 24.34
C PRO A 93 -3.00 -9.85 23.92
N ILE A 94 -3.07 -9.62 22.62
CA ILE A 94 -4.05 -8.72 22.01
C ILE A 94 -5.33 -9.52 21.77
N GLU A 95 -6.45 -9.06 22.35
CA GLU A 95 -7.80 -9.49 22.01
C GLU A 95 -8.37 -8.55 20.94
N LEU A 96 -8.59 -9.07 19.74
CA LEU A 96 -9.07 -8.30 18.60
C LEU A 96 -10.60 -8.16 18.61
N LYS A 97 -11.09 -6.93 18.42
CA LYS A 97 -12.50 -6.63 18.12
C LYS A 97 -12.58 -6.06 16.72
N VAL A 98 -13.30 -6.73 15.82
CA VAL A 98 -13.46 -6.27 14.41
C VAL A 98 -14.91 -5.87 14.17
N CYS A 99 -15.10 -4.73 13.51
CA CYS A 99 -16.38 -4.29 12.99
C CYS A 99 -16.23 -3.86 11.53
N ASP A 100 -17.12 -4.37 10.66
CA ASP A 100 -17.12 -4.04 9.25
C ASP A 100 -18.15 -2.94 8.98
N THR A 101 -17.68 -1.79 8.47
CA THR A 101 -18.57 -0.72 8.03
C THR A 101 -19.04 -0.95 6.59
N THR A 102 -20.17 -0.32 6.25
CA THR A 102 -20.55 -0.08 4.87
C THR A 102 -20.18 1.38 4.51
N ALA A 103 -20.50 1.83 3.29
CA ALA A 103 -20.35 3.24 2.94
C ALA A 103 -21.41 4.17 3.60
N ASP A 104 -22.11 3.70 4.64
CA ASP A 104 -23.13 4.42 5.37
C ASP A 104 -22.55 4.94 6.70
N PRO A 105 -22.56 6.27 6.94
CA PRO A 105 -22.08 6.87 8.18
C PRO A 105 -22.73 6.32 9.45
N SER A 106 -24.00 5.88 9.41
CA SER A 106 -24.65 5.30 10.58
C SER A 106 -24.03 3.99 11.03
N THR A 107 -23.70 3.11 10.08
CA THR A 107 -23.00 1.85 10.39
C THR A 107 -21.57 2.10 10.90
N ALA A 108 -20.93 3.15 10.43
CA ALA A 108 -19.62 3.58 10.91
C ALA A 108 -19.66 4.04 12.37
N THR A 109 -20.64 4.89 12.70
CA THR A 109 -20.90 5.33 14.08
C THR A 109 -21.25 4.15 15.01
N ASP A 110 -22.03 3.17 14.52
CA ASP A 110 -22.35 1.96 15.27
C ASP A 110 -21.10 1.12 15.56
N CYS A 111 -20.19 0.98 14.59
CA CYS A 111 -18.89 0.33 14.80
C CYS A 111 -18.08 1.04 15.89
N ALA A 112 -17.97 2.36 15.85
CA ALA A 112 -17.27 3.14 16.86
C ALA A 112 -17.87 2.92 18.26
N ASN A 113 -19.19 2.95 18.38
CA ASN A 113 -19.89 2.69 19.65
C ASN A 113 -19.66 1.27 20.17
N GLN A 114 -19.59 0.26 19.29
CA GLN A 114 -19.22 -1.11 19.70
C GLN A 114 -17.80 -1.19 20.26
N MET A 115 -16.84 -0.45 19.68
CA MET A 115 -15.47 -0.37 20.19
C MET A 115 -15.42 0.28 21.58
N ILE A 116 -16.16 1.39 21.77
CA ILE A 116 -16.28 2.06 23.07
C ILE A 116 -16.86 1.11 24.14
N GLN A 117 -17.95 0.41 23.81
CA GLN A 117 -18.59 -0.57 24.73
C GLN A 117 -17.69 -1.77 25.03
N ALA A 118 -16.85 -2.18 24.08
CA ALA A 118 -15.87 -3.25 24.28
C ALA A 118 -14.66 -2.82 25.13
N HIS A 119 -14.57 -1.54 25.51
CA HIS A 119 -13.45 -0.96 26.27
C HIS A 119 -12.10 -1.22 25.59
N VAL A 120 -12.02 -0.97 24.27
CA VAL A 120 -10.76 -1.08 23.56
C VAL A 120 -9.82 0.06 23.97
N VAL A 121 -8.51 -0.19 23.97
CA VAL A 121 -7.51 0.81 24.35
C VAL A 121 -6.98 1.63 23.17
N GLY A 122 -7.32 1.23 21.95
CA GLY A 122 -7.00 1.93 20.70
C GLY A 122 -7.72 1.26 19.54
N VAL A 123 -7.89 1.98 18.45
CA VAL A 123 -8.57 1.50 17.24
C VAL A 123 -7.68 1.75 16.01
N VAL A 124 -7.56 0.73 15.17
CA VAL A 124 -7.03 0.87 13.81
C VAL A 124 -8.21 0.97 12.84
N ILE A 125 -8.21 2.00 12.02
CA ILE A 125 -9.24 2.20 10.99
C ILE A 125 -8.64 1.82 9.64
N GLY A 126 -9.22 0.81 9.00
CA GLY A 126 -8.87 0.34 7.67
C GLY A 126 -9.45 1.23 6.55
N SER A 127 -9.51 0.68 5.35
CA SER A 127 -10.02 1.39 4.17
C SER A 127 -11.53 1.58 4.25
N THR A 128 -11.98 2.80 4.46
CA THR A 128 -13.41 3.15 4.48
C THR A 128 -13.62 4.57 3.95
N SER A 129 -14.71 4.77 3.22
CA SER A 129 -15.12 6.10 2.74
C SER A 129 -15.83 6.96 3.80
N VAL A 130 -16.05 6.41 4.99
CA VAL A 130 -16.75 7.03 6.12
C VAL A 130 -15.89 7.10 7.37
N ALA A 131 -14.59 7.31 7.19
CA ALA A 131 -13.59 7.30 8.27
C ALA A 131 -13.91 8.33 9.37
N GLU A 132 -14.35 9.54 9.01
CA GLU A 132 -14.73 10.58 9.98
C GLU A 132 -15.87 10.12 10.89
N ALA A 133 -16.87 9.41 10.35
CA ALA A 133 -17.99 8.91 11.14
C ALA A 133 -17.61 7.77 12.12
N VAL A 134 -16.53 7.04 11.84
CA VAL A 134 -15.89 6.10 12.79
C VAL A 134 -15.11 6.88 13.85
N TRP A 135 -14.33 7.86 13.39
CA TRP A 135 -13.38 8.61 14.19
C TRP A 135 -14.07 9.49 15.25
N ASP A 136 -15.11 10.24 14.88
CA ASP A 136 -15.72 11.26 15.73
C ASP A 136 -16.19 10.72 17.11
N PRO A 137 -16.95 9.60 17.24
CA PRO A 137 -17.29 9.06 18.54
C PRO A 137 -16.09 8.52 19.33
N LEU A 138 -15.08 7.95 18.64
CA LEU A 138 -13.86 7.45 19.30
C LEU A 138 -13.02 8.59 19.85
N HIS A 139 -12.87 9.66 19.07
CA HIS A 139 -12.20 10.88 19.49
C HIS A 139 -12.89 11.51 20.71
N ALA A 140 -14.22 11.66 20.67
CA ALA A 140 -15.00 12.15 21.81
C ALA A 140 -14.85 11.29 23.06
N ALA A 141 -14.62 9.98 22.91
CA ALA A 141 -14.37 9.04 24.00
C ALA A 141 -12.90 9.00 24.46
N GLY A 142 -12.00 9.76 23.82
CA GLY A 142 -10.56 9.76 24.12
C GLY A 142 -9.85 8.45 23.77
N ILE A 143 -10.37 7.68 22.79
CA ILE A 143 -9.77 6.44 22.32
C ILE A 143 -8.87 6.77 21.12
N PRO A 144 -7.54 6.50 21.21
CA PRO A 144 -6.63 6.80 20.12
C PRO A 144 -6.94 5.97 18.88
N THR A 145 -6.85 6.63 17.72
CA THR A 145 -7.07 6.01 16.41
C THR A 145 -5.84 6.11 15.53
N MET A 146 -5.51 5.02 14.84
CA MET A 146 -4.46 5.01 13.82
C MET A 146 -5.05 4.61 12.48
N LEU A 147 -4.75 5.39 11.44
CA LEU A 147 -5.21 5.19 10.08
C LEU A 147 -4.00 5.10 9.14
N PHE A 148 -4.13 4.31 8.07
CA PHE A 148 -3.12 4.34 7.02
C PHE A 148 -3.13 5.69 6.30
N ALA A 149 -4.30 6.14 5.88
CA ALA A 149 -4.51 7.40 5.18
C ALA A 149 -5.81 8.09 5.65
N ALA A 150 -5.84 9.41 5.59
CA ALA A 150 -7.02 10.22 5.82
C ALA A 150 -7.03 11.42 4.87
N SER A 151 -8.23 11.88 4.51
CA SER A 151 -8.46 13.10 3.74
C SER A 151 -9.33 14.11 4.50
N ASP A 152 -9.97 13.68 5.57
CA ASP A 152 -10.92 14.48 6.34
C ASP A 152 -10.19 15.51 7.20
N ALA A 153 -10.51 16.78 7.01
CA ALA A 153 -9.80 17.87 7.69
C ALA A 153 -9.89 17.80 9.23
N PRO A 154 -11.01 17.43 9.87
CA PRO A 154 -11.04 17.23 11.31
C PRO A 154 -10.08 16.16 11.79
N VAL A 155 -10.03 15.02 11.11
CA VAL A 155 -9.14 13.89 11.42
C VAL A 155 -7.67 14.31 11.32
N LEU A 156 -7.29 14.99 10.24
CA LEU A 156 -5.91 15.44 10.01
C LEU A 156 -5.44 16.53 10.99
N ARG A 157 -6.37 17.35 11.51
CA ARG A 157 -6.08 18.44 12.44
C ARG A 157 -6.06 18.03 13.90
N ASP A 158 -6.49 16.81 14.23
CA ASP A 158 -6.42 16.34 15.61
C ASP A 158 -4.95 16.12 16.03
N ALA A 159 -4.54 16.89 17.03
CA ALA A 159 -3.21 16.76 17.62
C ALA A 159 -3.16 15.79 18.82
N ASP A 160 -4.31 15.29 19.28
CA ASP A 160 -4.42 14.66 20.58
C ASP A 160 -4.34 13.12 20.52
N SER A 161 -5.15 12.50 19.69
CA SER A 161 -5.36 11.07 19.71
C SER A 161 -5.43 10.39 18.33
N THR A 162 -5.16 11.13 17.26
CA THR A 162 -5.21 10.62 15.88
C THR A 162 -3.83 10.54 15.26
N PHE A 163 -3.58 9.42 14.55
CA PHE A 163 -2.28 9.10 13.95
C PHE A 163 -2.47 8.58 12.52
N VAL A 164 -1.93 9.30 11.53
CA VAL A 164 -2.08 8.98 10.10
C VAL A 164 -0.71 8.63 9.52
N LEU A 165 -0.58 7.43 8.96
CA LEU A 165 0.68 6.85 8.49
C LEU A 165 1.00 7.13 7.02
N SER A 166 0.33 8.06 6.39
CA SER A 166 0.65 8.51 5.03
C SER A 166 0.76 10.03 4.97
N ASP A 167 1.61 10.50 4.06
CA ASP A 167 1.67 11.92 3.72
C ASP A 167 0.59 12.21 2.65
N PRO A 168 -0.46 12.98 2.98
CA PRO A 168 -1.61 13.15 2.09
C PRO A 168 -1.30 13.96 0.82
N ILE A 169 -0.19 14.71 0.82
CA ILE A 169 0.19 15.54 -0.33
C ILE A 169 1.39 14.99 -1.12
N PHE A 170 2.04 13.92 -0.63
CA PHE A 170 3.28 13.43 -1.24
C PHE A 170 3.10 13.06 -2.71
N SER A 171 2.27 12.07 -3.00
CA SER A 171 2.13 11.57 -4.37
C SER A 171 1.55 12.59 -5.34
N SER A 172 0.76 13.53 -4.83
CA SER A 172 0.01 14.48 -5.65
C SER A 172 0.69 15.83 -5.83
N VAL A 173 1.53 16.26 -4.89
CA VAL A 173 2.12 17.60 -4.90
C VAL A 173 3.63 17.59 -4.72
N THR A 174 4.12 16.99 -3.62
CA THR A 174 5.55 17.13 -3.30
C THR A 174 6.43 16.26 -4.17
N LEU A 175 6.01 15.05 -4.52
CA LEU A 175 6.80 14.18 -5.41
C LEU A 175 6.99 14.77 -6.81
N PRO A 176 5.94 15.15 -7.57
CA PRO A 176 6.16 15.73 -8.90
C PRO A 176 6.99 17.02 -8.84
N LEU A 177 6.91 17.79 -7.75
CA LEU A 177 7.75 18.94 -7.52
C LEU A 177 9.24 18.58 -7.33
N GLU A 178 9.52 17.53 -6.55
CA GLU A 178 10.89 17.02 -6.37
C GLU A 178 11.44 16.47 -7.68
N LEU A 179 10.65 15.69 -8.41
CA LEU A 179 11.04 15.15 -9.71
C LEU A 179 11.35 16.25 -10.72
N ALA A 180 10.57 17.33 -10.73
CA ALA A 180 10.87 18.48 -11.59
C ALA A 180 12.22 19.11 -11.24
N LYS A 181 12.55 19.26 -9.97
CA LYS A 181 13.85 19.76 -9.51
C LYS A 181 15.00 18.83 -9.91
N ASP A 182 14.84 17.52 -9.70
CA ASP A 182 15.85 16.52 -10.05
C ASP A 182 16.14 16.51 -11.55
N GLU A 183 15.12 16.68 -12.38
CA GLU A 183 15.22 16.76 -13.85
C GLU A 183 15.62 18.16 -14.35
N GLY A 184 15.87 19.13 -13.47
CA GLY A 184 16.17 20.51 -13.84
C GLY A 184 15.02 21.21 -14.57
N LYS A 185 13.78 20.77 -14.33
CA LYS A 185 12.56 21.34 -14.92
C LYS A 185 11.96 22.41 -14.04
N THR A 186 11.36 23.41 -14.67
CA THR A 186 10.67 24.51 -13.99
C THR A 186 9.14 24.42 -14.12
N THR A 187 8.65 23.34 -14.71
CA THR A 187 7.22 23.12 -14.94
C THR A 187 6.81 21.73 -14.48
N VAL A 188 5.64 21.63 -13.86
CA VAL A 188 4.91 20.37 -13.65
C VAL A 188 3.55 20.50 -14.30
N THR A 189 3.19 19.55 -15.14
CA THR A 189 1.85 19.49 -15.74
C THR A 189 1.08 18.31 -15.14
N THR A 190 -0.01 18.59 -14.44
CA THR A 190 -0.88 17.56 -13.88
C THR A 190 -2.10 17.34 -14.78
N ILE A 191 -2.28 16.11 -15.24
CA ILE A 191 -3.49 15.62 -15.92
C ILE A 191 -4.36 14.97 -14.85
N VAL A 192 -5.50 15.57 -14.55
CA VAL A 192 -6.35 15.15 -13.44
C VAL A 192 -7.78 14.93 -13.88
N VAL A 193 -8.42 13.92 -13.31
CA VAL A 193 -9.83 13.65 -13.51
C VAL A 193 -10.69 14.77 -12.90
N ASP A 194 -11.75 15.17 -13.62
CA ASP A 194 -12.69 16.21 -13.19
C ASP A 194 -13.65 15.68 -12.11
N VAL A 195 -13.15 15.59 -10.88
CA VAL A 195 -13.96 15.29 -9.70
C VAL A 195 -13.55 16.20 -8.54
N PRO A 196 -14.52 16.68 -7.71
CA PRO A 196 -14.24 17.67 -6.66
C PRO A 196 -13.14 17.26 -5.69
N SER A 197 -13.09 15.98 -5.30
CA SER A 197 -12.10 15.46 -4.36
C SER A 197 -10.66 15.53 -4.91
N ALA A 198 -10.46 15.31 -6.21
CA ALA A 198 -9.16 15.45 -6.85
C ALA A 198 -8.79 16.92 -7.07
N LEU A 199 -9.75 17.76 -7.52
CA LEU A 199 -9.50 19.15 -7.86
C LEU A 199 -9.21 20.01 -6.63
N GLY A 200 -9.80 19.72 -5.47
CA GLY A 200 -9.62 20.50 -4.25
C GLY A 200 -8.17 20.67 -3.86
N LEU A 201 -7.37 19.60 -3.97
CA LEU A 201 -5.94 19.61 -3.67
C LEU A 201 -5.16 20.57 -4.61
N TYR A 202 -5.44 20.51 -5.91
CA TYR A 202 -4.74 21.32 -6.91
C TYR A 202 -5.21 22.77 -6.99
N SER A 203 -6.38 23.09 -6.45
CA SER A 203 -6.88 24.47 -6.38
C SER A 203 -6.45 25.21 -5.12
N THR A 204 -6.21 24.52 -4.01
CA THR A 204 -5.98 25.14 -2.69
C THR A 204 -4.60 24.87 -2.10
N VAL A 205 -4.10 23.62 -2.19
CA VAL A 205 -2.87 23.18 -1.51
C VAL A 205 -1.65 23.30 -2.44
N ALA A 206 -1.78 22.85 -3.68
CA ALA A 206 -0.66 22.81 -4.61
C ALA A 206 -0.11 24.20 -5.01
N PRO A 207 -0.92 25.22 -5.34
CA PRO A 207 -0.43 26.49 -5.88
C PRO A 207 0.61 27.18 -4.98
N PRO A 208 0.40 27.36 -3.67
CA PRO A 208 1.41 28.02 -2.84
C PRO A 208 2.70 27.21 -2.71
N LEU A 209 2.64 25.88 -2.76
CA LEU A 209 3.81 25.01 -2.67
C LEU A 209 4.66 25.08 -3.94
N TYR A 210 4.03 25.03 -5.11
CA TYR A 210 4.71 25.18 -6.40
C TYR A 210 5.32 26.57 -6.55
N ALA A 211 4.57 27.63 -6.18
CA ALA A 211 5.08 29.00 -6.22
C ALA A 211 6.29 29.21 -5.30
N ALA A 212 6.25 28.67 -4.08
CA ALA A 212 7.37 28.75 -3.12
C ALA A 212 8.62 28.01 -3.64
N ALA A 213 8.43 26.97 -4.45
CA ALA A 213 9.50 26.22 -5.07
C ALA A 213 10.03 26.83 -6.38
N GLY A 214 9.39 27.88 -6.90
CA GLY A 214 9.74 28.50 -8.20
C GLY A 214 9.40 27.59 -9.40
N VAL A 215 8.42 26.70 -9.25
CA VAL A 215 7.97 25.79 -10.30
C VAL A 215 6.58 26.21 -10.77
N GLU A 216 6.39 26.30 -12.10
CA GLU A 216 5.10 26.55 -12.71
C GLU A 216 4.24 25.29 -12.66
N HIS A 217 2.99 25.41 -12.19
CA HIS A 217 2.05 24.33 -12.19
C HIS A 217 0.98 24.51 -13.27
N GLN A 218 0.91 23.59 -14.20
CA GLN A 218 -0.10 23.54 -15.25
C GLN A 218 -1.09 22.42 -14.96
N LEU A 219 -2.39 22.76 -14.95
CA LEU A 219 -3.47 21.81 -14.69
C LEU A 219 -4.27 21.54 -15.95
N ILE A 220 -4.39 20.27 -16.34
CA ILE A 220 -5.25 19.78 -17.40
C ILE A 220 -6.35 18.94 -16.76
N VAL A 221 -7.52 19.53 -16.65
CA VAL A 221 -8.69 18.86 -16.11
C VAL A 221 -9.41 18.13 -17.25
N VAL A 222 -9.65 16.83 -17.07
CA VAL A 222 -10.27 15.98 -18.06
C VAL A 222 -11.49 15.29 -17.45
N PRO A 223 -12.69 15.36 -18.10
CA PRO A 223 -13.89 14.68 -17.62
C PRO A 223 -13.68 13.17 -17.46
N LEU A 224 -14.34 12.59 -16.46
CA LEU A 224 -14.40 11.15 -16.28
C LEU A 224 -14.91 10.49 -17.57
N ASP A 225 -14.46 9.28 -17.86
CA ASP A 225 -14.84 8.49 -19.04
C ASP A 225 -14.43 9.08 -20.41
N THR A 226 -13.50 10.05 -20.44
CA THR A 226 -12.89 10.52 -21.68
C THR A 226 -11.99 9.46 -22.26
N ALA A 227 -12.43 8.78 -23.32
CA ALA A 227 -11.68 7.67 -23.93
C ALA A 227 -10.48 8.12 -24.76
N ASP A 228 -10.54 9.31 -25.39
CA ASP A 228 -9.47 9.92 -26.17
C ASP A 228 -9.13 11.30 -25.60
N MET A 229 -7.94 11.39 -24.98
CA MET A 229 -7.42 12.63 -24.40
C MET A 229 -6.49 13.40 -25.34
N THR A 230 -6.26 12.92 -26.56
CA THR A 230 -5.38 13.55 -27.52
C THR A 230 -5.69 15.04 -27.73
N PRO A 231 -6.95 15.46 -27.89
CA PRO A 231 -7.27 16.89 -28.06
C PRO A 231 -6.86 17.77 -26.87
N GLN A 232 -7.05 17.28 -25.64
CA GLN A 232 -6.68 17.99 -24.41
C GLN A 232 -5.16 18.08 -24.22
N LEU A 233 -4.43 17.08 -24.73
CA LEU A 233 -2.98 16.96 -24.55
C LEU A 233 -2.16 17.56 -25.71
N GLN A 234 -2.77 17.97 -26.82
CA GLN A 234 -2.07 18.54 -27.97
C GLN A 234 -1.13 19.71 -27.64
N LYS A 235 -1.47 20.50 -26.61
CA LYS A 235 -0.64 21.62 -26.18
C LYS A 235 0.72 21.17 -25.61
N LEU A 236 0.82 19.94 -25.07
CA LEU A 236 2.06 19.41 -24.52
C LEU A 236 3.11 19.13 -25.59
N ALA A 237 2.69 18.89 -26.84
CA ALA A 237 3.58 18.69 -27.97
C ALA A 237 4.31 19.96 -28.42
N LYS A 238 3.85 21.14 -28.00
CA LYS A 238 4.34 22.44 -28.49
C LYS A 238 5.15 23.23 -27.48
N GLY A 239 5.21 22.77 -26.24
CA GLY A 239 5.87 23.43 -25.11
C GLY A 239 6.83 22.53 -24.35
N ASP A 240 7.36 23.03 -23.24
CA ASP A 240 8.04 22.20 -22.25
C ASP A 240 7.05 21.95 -21.09
N PRO A 241 6.32 20.82 -21.07
CA PRO A 241 5.38 20.51 -20.01
C PRO A 241 6.08 20.13 -18.70
N GLY A 242 7.42 20.03 -18.72
CA GLY A 242 8.20 19.59 -17.59
C GLY A 242 7.92 18.13 -17.22
N VAL A 243 7.76 17.85 -15.92
CA VAL A 243 7.30 16.54 -15.45
C VAL A 243 5.78 16.46 -15.62
N VAL A 244 5.31 15.38 -16.23
CA VAL A 244 3.87 15.15 -16.41
C VAL A 244 3.38 14.19 -15.34
N GLN A 245 2.42 14.64 -14.55
CA GLN A 245 1.73 13.80 -13.56
C GLN A 245 0.37 13.37 -14.08
N VAL A 246 0.00 12.09 -13.83
CA VAL A 246 -1.32 11.54 -14.16
C VAL A 246 -2.04 11.10 -12.88
N VAL A 247 -3.25 11.61 -12.67
CA VAL A 247 -4.07 11.36 -11.47
C VAL A 247 -5.49 10.99 -11.86
N GLY A 248 -5.84 9.73 -11.65
CA GLY A 248 -7.17 9.18 -11.97
C GLY A 248 -7.28 7.71 -11.60
N ASN A 249 -8.34 7.08 -12.08
CA ASN A 249 -8.52 5.62 -12.01
C ASN A 249 -7.87 4.91 -13.21
N ASP A 250 -7.88 3.59 -13.24
CA ASP A 250 -7.27 2.77 -14.29
C ASP A 250 -7.63 3.20 -15.71
N SER A 251 -8.92 3.34 -16.02
CA SER A 251 -9.38 3.68 -17.37
C SER A 251 -8.95 5.09 -17.77
N PHE A 252 -8.98 6.04 -16.83
CA PHE A 252 -8.48 7.40 -17.03
C PHE A 252 -6.98 7.41 -17.33
N CYS A 253 -6.20 6.66 -16.54
CA CYS A 253 -4.74 6.60 -16.69
C CYS A 253 -4.36 5.97 -18.05
N VAL A 254 -5.02 4.89 -18.47
CA VAL A 254 -4.82 4.28 -19.80
C VAL A 254 -5.11 5.29 -20.91
N ALA A 255 -6.20 6.05 -20.83
CA ALA A 255 -6.54 7.07 -21.83
C ALA A 255 -5.51 8.21 -21.84
N ALA A 256 -5.02 8.64 -20.66
CA ALA A 256 -3.98 9.67 -20.53
C ALA A 256 -2.64 9.20 -21.14
N PHE A 257 -2.21 7.98 -20.83
CA PHE A 257 -0.98 7.41 -21.40
C PHE A 257 -1.06 7.29 -22.92
N ASN A 258 -2.15 6.76 -23.46
CA ASN A 258 -2.37 6.69 -24.89
C ASN A 258 -2.38 8.07 -25.55
N GLY A 259 -3.01 9.06 -24.91
CA GLY A 259 -3.01 10.45 -25.37
C GLY A 259 -1.63 11.09 -25.36
N LEU A 260 -0.83 10.89 -24.31
CA LEU A 260 0.56 11.35 -24.23
C LEU A 260 1.41 10.76 -25.35
N ARG A 261 1.27 9.47 -25.62
CA ARG A 261 1.93 8.81 -26.75
C ARG A 261 1.49 9.39 -28.09
N ALA A 262 0.19 9.59 -28.29
CA ALA A 262 -0.36 10.11 -29.54
C ALA A 262 0.15 11.53 -29.87
N VAL A 263 0.43 12.36 -28.84
CA VAL A 263 1.04 13.67 -29.01
C VAL A 263 2.56 13.66 -29.04
N GLY A 264 3.19 12.47 -28.94
CA GLY A 264 4.65 12.31 -29.01
C GLY A 264 5.39 12.79 -27.76
N PHE A 265 4.78 12.78 -26.59
CA PHE A 265 5.46 13.12 -25.35
C PHE A 265 6.45 12.03 -24.96
N THR A 266 7.71 12.42 -24.66
CA THR A 266 8.82 11.53 -24.31
C THR A 266 9.50 11.92 -22.99
N GLY A 267 8.92 12.87 -22.25
CA GLY A 267 9.45 13.32 -20.95
C GLY A 267 9.07 12.38 -19.82
N LEU A 268 9.50 12.73 -18.60
CA LEU A 268 9.19 11.97 -17.40
C LEU A 268 7.70 11.99 -17.09
N ILE A 269 7.13 10.80 -16.93
CA ILE A 269 5.76 10.62 -16.46
C ILE A 269 5.82 10.11 -15.01
N ASN A 270 5.10 10.78 -14.12
CA ASN A 270 4.81 10.34 -12.77
C ASN A 270 3.34 9.92 -12.66
N ALA A 271 3.08 8.71 -12.23
CA ALA A 271 1.73 8.21 -12.02
C ALA A 271 1.52 7.81 -10.54
N ALA A 272 0.29 7.98 -10.05
CA ALA A 272 -0.09 7.40 -8.76
C ALA A 272 -0.20 5.87 -8.86
N GLY A 273 0.13 5.15 -7.79
CA GLY A 273 0.05 3.69 -7.75
C GLY A 273 -1.24 3.09 -8.31
N PRO A 274 -2.42 3.64 -8.00
CA PRO A 274 -3.69 3.18 -8.59
C PRO A 274 -3.77 3.23 -10.12
N CYS A 275 -2.93 4.03 -10.79
CA CYS A 275 -2.84 4.04 -12.26
C CYS A 275 -2.21 2.76 -12.84
N ILE A 276 -1.49 1.97 -12.04
CA ILE A 276 -0.69 0.83 -12.53
C ILE A 276 -1.28 -0.48 -12.00
N SER A 277 -2.44 -0.81 -12.49
CA SER A 277 -3.10 -2.10 -12.25
C SER A 277 -2.75 -3.14 -13.33
N ASP A 278 -3.18 -4.38 -13.12
CA ASP A 278 -3.10 -5.41 -14.16
C ASP A 278 -3.86 -5.04 -15.43
N ALA A 279 -4.99 -4.32 -15.28
CA ALA A 279 -5.76 -3.85 -16.40
C ALA A 279 -4.96 -2.81 -17.22
N THR A 280 -4.30 -1.88 -16.53
CA THR A 280 -3.44 -0.88 -17.17
C THR A 280 -2.25 -1.54 -17.88
N ARG A 281 -1.57 -2.48 -17.23
CA ARG A 281 -0.43 -3.22 -17.84
C ARG A 281 -0.82 -3.99 -19.09
N LYS A 282 -2.05 -4.52 -19.14
CA LYS A 282 -2.58 -5.20 -20.33
C LYS A 282 -3.00 -4.25 -21.44
N ALA A 283 -3.48 -3.06 -21.10
CA ALA A 283 -4.05 -2.09 -22.04
C ALA A 283 -3.01 -1.08 -22.57
N THR A 284 -1.87 -0.93 -21.91
CA THR A 284 -0.83 0.05 -22.26
C THR A 284 0.38 -0.67 -22.86
N PRO A 285 0.94 -0.20 -24.01
CA PRO A 285 2.16 -0.76 -24.54
C PRO A 285 3.32 -0.72 -23.54
N LYS A 286 4.14 -1.78 -23.52
CA LYS A 286 5.21 -1.97 -22.55
C LYS A 286 6.26 -0.84 -22.61
N ASP A 287 6.65 -0.44 -23.82
CA ASP A 287 7.57 0.65 -24.09
C ASP A 287 7.10 2.02 -23.58
N GLN A 288 5.84 2.13 -23.21
CA GLN A 288 5.27 3.34 -22.63
C GLN A 288 5.26 3.31 -21.10
N LEU A 289 5.27 2.12 -20.50
CA LEU A 289 5.33 1.94 -19.04
C LEU A 289 6.76 1.93 -18.53
N GLU A 290 7.70 1.42 -19.31
CA GLU A 290 9.12 1.36 -18.96
C GLU A 290 9.68 2.74 -18.63
N GLY A 291 10.36 2.85 -17.49
CA GLY A 291 10.93 4.10 -17.00
C GLY A 291 9.92 5.07 -16.35
N MET A 292 8.63 4.77 -16.37
CA MET A 292 7.63 5.58 -15.69
C MET A 292 7.85 5.52 -14.17
N MET A 293 7.78 6.67 -13.50
CA MET A 293 7.86 6.72 -12.06
C MET A 293 6.49 6.58 -11.41
N VAL A 294 6.41 5.73 -10.40
CA VAL A 294 5.16 5.46 -9.67
C VAL A 294 5.35 5.76 -8.21
N SER A 295 4.42 6.55 -7.65
CA SER A 295 4.31 6.70 -6.20
C SER A 295 3.50 5.57 -5.61
N ALA A 296 3.92 5.05 -4.47
CA ALA A 296 3.19 4.03 -3.73
C ALA A 296 3.17 4.37 -2.24
N ALA A 297 2.08 3.99 -1.60
CA ALA A 297 1.96 4.08 -0.15
C ALA A 297 2.48 2.81 0.55
N THR A 298 2.43 1.67 -0.15
CA THR A 298 2.93 0.37 0.31
C THR A 298 3.64 -0.37 -0.82
N PRO A 299 4.65 -1.20 -0.52
CA PRO A 299 5.49 -1.87 -1.53
C PRO A 299 4.85 -3.18 -2.03
N LEU A 300 3.79 -3.10 -2.80
CA LEU A 300 3.13 -4.28 -3.35
C LEU A 300 3.94 -4.93 -4.49
N GLY A 301 3.90 -6.25 -4.55
CA GLY A 301 4.38 -7.05 -5.69
C GLY A 301 5.89 -7.02 -5.92
N THR A 302 6.70 -6.86 -4.86
CA THR A 302 8.16 -6.76 -4.96
C THR A 302 8.85 -7.60 -3.90
N ASP A 303 10.19 -7.75 -4.04
CA ASP A 303 11.06 -8.37 -3.03
C ASP A 303 11.30 -7.48 -1.78
N ASN A 304 10.46 -6.48 -1.57
CA ASN A 304 10.57 -5.61 -0.42
C ASN A 304 10.38 -6.40 0.89
N PRO A 305 11.23 -6.18 1.92
CA PRO A 305 11.14 -6.92 3.19
C PRO A 305 9.78 -6.82 3.89
N SER A 306 9.06 -5.71 3.71
CA SER A 306 7.71 -5.54 4.26
C SER A 306 6.69 -6.43 3.57
N MET A 307 6.78 -6.56 2.24
CA MET A 307 5.92 -7.46 1.47
C MET A 307 6.22 -8.93 1.83
N GLN A 308 7.48 -9.30 1.91
CA GLN A 308 7.90 -10.64 2.34
C GLN A 308 7.40 -10.99 3.75
N LEU A 309 7.44 -10.02 4.69
CA LEU A 309 6.87 -10.22 6.02
C LEU A 309 5.35 -10.41 5.97
N TYR A 310 4.65 -9.60 5.18
CA TYR A 310 3.19 -9.72 4.99
C TYR A 310 2.82 -11.08 4.41
N GLU A 311 3.52 -11.54 3.38
CA GLU A 311 3.35 -12.87 2.77
C GLU A 311 3.60 -14.00 3.79
N ALA A 312 4.67 -13.89 4.59
CA ALA A 312 4.97 -14.87 5.62
C ALA A 312 3.90 -14.93 6.71
N VAL A 313 3.36 -13.77 7.13
CA VAL A 313 2.25 -13.68 8.10
C VAL A 313 0.98 -14.28 7.51
N ALA A 314 0.61 -13.90 6.29
CA ALA A 314 -0.56 -14.42 5.61
C ALA A 314 -0.49 -15.94 5.40
N ALA A 315 0.66 -16.47 4.99
CA ALA A 315 0.87 -17.89 4.78
C ALA A 315 0.84 -18.71 6.08
N THR A 316 1.27 -18.13 7.20
CA THR A 316 1.40 -18.86 8.48
C THR A 316 0.15 -18.77 9.33
N TYR A 317 -0.49 -17.60 9.38
CA TYR A 317 -1.61 -17.28 10.28
C TYR A 317 -2.90 -16.95 9.53
N GLY A 318 -2.84 -16.66 8.23
CA GLY A 318 -4.01 -16.31 7.42
C GLY A 318 -4.73 -17.53 6.83
N ARG A 319 -5.91 -17.28 6.25
CA ARG A 319 -6.69 -18.24 5.50
C ARG A 319 -7.10 -17.58 4.19
N ASP A 320 -6.47 -17.98 3.09
CA ASP A 320 -6.81 -17.53 1.73
C ASP A 320 -6.83 -16.00 1.56
N ILE A 321 -5.84 -15.32 2.15
CA ILE A 321 -5.69 -13.87 2.02
C ILE A 321 -5.21 -13.55 0.60
N ASP A 322 -5.97 -12.72 -0.12
CA ASP A 322 -5.55 -12.18 -1.41
C ASP A 322 -4.53 -11.06 -1.21
N LEU A 323 -3.27 -11.37 -1.43
CA LEU A 323 -2.14 -10.46 -1.25
C LEU A 323 -2.07 -9.34 -2.31
N THR A 324 -2.84 -9.45 -3.38
CA THR A 324 -2.85 -8.44 -4.45
C THR A 324 -3.75 -7.25 -4.13
N VAL A 325 -4.56 -7.35 -3.06
CA VAL A 325 -5.47 -6.28 -2.64
C VAL A 325 -4.71 -5.24 -1.79
N PRO A 326 -4.56 -4.00 -2.28
CA PRO A 326 -3.77 -2.97 -1.58
C PRO A 326 -4.26 -2.65 -0.16
N ALA A 327 -5.59 -2.72 0.07
CA ALA A 327 -6.18 -2.48 1.38
C ALA A 327 -5.64 -3.44 2.45
N GLY A 328 -5.38 -4.72 2.09
CA GLY A 328 -4.80 -5.70 2.99
C GLY A 328 -3.41 -5.29 3.48
N MET A 329 -2.53 -4.92 2.55
CA MET A 329 -1.16 -4.46 2.90
C MET A 329 -1.18 -3.15 3.70
N SER A 330 -2.07 -2.22 3.36
CA SER A 330 -2.22 -0.97 4.11
C SER A 330 -2.67 -1.22 5.55
N LEU A 331 -3.64 -2.12 5.75
CA LEU A 331 -4.08 -2.48 7.10
C LEU A 331 -3.01 -3.23 7.88
N PHE A 332 -2.35 -4.22 7.25
CA PHE A 332 -1.19 -4.89 7.85
C PHE A 332 -0.15 -3.89 8.34
N SER A 333 0.26 -2.96 7.45
CA SER A 333 1.23 -1.91 7.76
C SER A 333 0.78 -1.04 8.95
N THR A 334 -0.50 -0.70 9.02
CA THR A 334 -1.05 0.11 10.11
C THR A 334 -1.02 -0.65 11.44
N ILE A 335 -1.45 -1.91 11.46
CA ILE A 335 -1.48 -2.73 12.68
C ILE A 335 -0.06 -2.98 13.21
N VAL A 336 0.90 -3.34 12.35
CA VAL A 336 2.28 -3.58 12.81
C VAL A 336 2.99 -2.30 13.24
N SER A 337 2.64 -1.14 12.65
CA SER A 337 3.16 0.17 13.07
C SER A 337 2.55 0.62 14.38
N PHE A 338 1.24 0.44 14.56
CA PHE A 338 0.58 0.65 15.86
C PHE A 338 1.28 -0.18 16.94
N HIS A 339 1.43 -1.48 16.70
CA HIS A 339 2.11 -2.38 17.63
C HIS A 339 3.54 -1.91 17.94
N ALA A 340 4.33 -1.55 16.91
CA ALA A 340 5.71 -1.10 17.11
C ALA A 340 5.81 0.10 18.06
N ALA A 341 4.82 1.02 18.03
CA ALA A 341 4.76 2.18 18.91
C ALA A 341 4.35 1.84 20.36
N VAL A 342 3.53 0.79 20.56
CA VAL A 342 2.92 0.49 21.87
C VAL A 342 3.42 -0.80 22.52
N ALA A 343 4.23 -1.61 21.84
CA ALA A 343 4.69 -2.92 22.31
C ALA A 343 5.34 -2.90 23.70
N ASN A 344 6.03 -1.80 24.02
CA ASN A 344 6.84 -1.68 25.24
C ASN A 344 6.13 -0.91 26.38
N ILE A 345 4.82 -0.73 26.31
CA ILE A 345 4.06 -0.12 27.41
C ILE A 345 4.26 -0.94 28.67
N THR A 346 4.60 -0.27 29.76
CA THR A 346 4.71 -0.88 31.10
C THR A 346 3.56 -0.45 31.99
N GLY A 347 3.08 -1.34 32.85
CA GLY A 347 1.92 -1.09 33.73
C GLY A 347 0.57 -1.25 33.02
N ASP A 348 -0.40 -0.42 33.39
CA ASP A 348 -1.76 -0.51 32.85
C ASP A 348 -1.82 0.01 31.41
N VAL A 349 -2.31 -0.82 30.49
CA VAL A 349 -2.55 -0.42 29.11
C VAL A 349 -3.93 0.24 29.01
N THR A 350 -3.95 1.55 28.99
CA THR A 350 -5.16 2.38 28.88
C THR A 350 -5.12 3.21 27.59
N PRO A 351 -6.24 3.79 27.12
CA PRO A 351 -6.22 4.69 25.96
C PRO A 351 -5.20 5.84 26.11
N ALA A 352 -5.11 6.44 27.29
CA ALA A 352 -4.13 7.50 27.56
C ALA A 352 -2.68 6.99 27.51
N ALA A 353 -2.40 5.78 28.02
CA ALA A 353 -1.07 5.17 27.94
C ALA A 353 -0.69 4.84 26.48
N VAL A 354 -1.64 4.38 25.67
CA VAL A 354 -1.46 4.11 24.26
C VAL A 354 -1.14 5.41 23.51
N THR A 355 -1.94 6.47 23.71
CA THR A 355 -1.67 7.79 23.13
C THR A 355 -0.28 8.31 23.49
N ALA A 356 0.07 8.25 24.78
CA ALA A 356 1.37 8.71 25.27
C ALA A 356 2.54 7.91 24.66
N ALA A 357 2.38 6.58 24.53
CA ALA A 357 3.38 5.73 23.92
C ALA A 357 3.60 6.06 22.44
N ILE A 358 2.52 6.24 21.66
CA ILE A 358 2.61 6.59 20.24
C ILE A 358 3.27 7.95 20.06
N LYS A 359 2.84 8.97 20.81
CA LYS A 359 3.42 10.34 20.71
C LYS A 359 4.85 10.41 21.21
N GLY A 360 5.21 9.61 22.20
CA GLY A 360 6.57 9.55 22.77
C GLY A 360 7.53 8.62 22.02
N ALA A 361 7.05 7.84 21.05
CA ALA A 361 7.91 6.94 20.30
C ALA A 361 8.95 7.71 19.48
N PRO A 362 10.22 7.27 19.46
CA PRO A 362 11.21 7.85 18.56
C PRO A 362 10.82 7.58 17.11
N GLU A 363 11.44 8.31 16.17
CA GLU A 363 11.28 7.99 14.76
C GLU A 363 11.69 6.53 14.51
N THR A 364 10.77 5.75 14.00
CA THR A 364 10.89 4.30 13.89
C THR A 364 10.62 3.86 12.45
N ALA A 365 11.34 2.82 11.98
CA ALA A 365 11.04 2.22 10.69
C ALA A 365 9.57 1.75 10.65
N MET A 366 8.89 2.01 9.56
CA MET A 366 7.52 1.55 9.31
C MET A 366 7.57 0.08 8.85
N PRO A 367 7.20 -0.90 9.68
CA PRO A 367 7.48 -2.32 9.37
C PRO A 367 6.77 -2.81 8.11
N GLY A 368 5.62 -2.22 7.80
CA GLY A 368 4.83 -2.53 6.61
C GLY A 368 5.17 -1.69 5.37
N ALA A 369 6.15 -0.80 5.42
CA ALA A 369 6.52 0.07 4.29
C ALA A 369 8.01 0.49 4.32
N VAL A 370 8.89 -0.45 4.62
CA VAL A 370 10.36 -0.22 4.58
C VAL A 370 10.77 0.26 3.17
N PRO A 371 11.60 1.34 3.06
CA PRO A 371 12.41 1.95 4.11
C PRO A 371 11.79 3.19 4.81
N LEU A 372 10.51 3.44 4.67
CA LEU A 372 9.87 4.57 5.33
C LEU A 372 9.99 4.50 6.86
N LYS A 373 9.97 5.68 7.48
CA LYS A 373 9.95 5.84 8.94
C LYS A 373 8.79 6.73 9.33
N PHE A 374 8.26 6.54 10.53
CA PHE A 374 7.19 7.35 11.06
C PHE A 374 7.50 7.88 12.46
N LYS A 375 6.91 9.02 12.80
CA LYS A 375 6.94 9.66 14.11
C LYS A 375 5.65 10.43 14.33
N CYS A 376 4.98 10.17 15.42
CA CYS A 376 3.61 10.67 15.68
C CYS A 376 3.57 11.75 16.76
N ASP A 377 4.50 12.71 16.77
CA ASP A 377 4.57 13.81 17.75
C ASP A 377 3.98 15.14 17.22
N GLY A 378 3.38 15.14 16.03
CA GLY A 378 2.81 16.33 15.39
C GLY A 378 3.82 17.29 14.79
N SER A 379 5.11 16.94 14.75
CA SER A 379 6.18 17.85 14.31
C SER A 379 6.32 17.99 12.80
N TYR A 380 5.86 17.00 12.01
CA TYR A 380 6.06 17.00 10.56
C TYR A 380 5.25 18.07 9.84
N TYR A 381 3.98 18.22 10.18
CA TYR A 381 3.06 19.16 9.54
C TYR A 381 2.21 19.89 10.59
N PRO A 382 2.56 21.13 11.01
CA PRO A 382 1.81 21.85 12.04
C PRO A 382 0.33 22.10 11.72
N ALA A 383 -0.01 22.18 10.43
CA ALA A 383 -1.42 22.34 9.97
C ALA A 383 -2.22 21.03 10.02
N THR A 384 -1.55 19.88 10.01
CA THR A 384 -2.14 18.55 10.03
C THR A 384 -1.34 17.65 10.98
N PRO A 385 -1.39 17.94 12.31
CA PRO A 385 -0.51 17.31 13.31
C PRO A 385 -0.78 15.80 13.49
N ALA A 386 -1.89 15.27 13.03
CA ALA A 386 -2.14 13.82 13.03
C ALA A 386 -1.21 13.04 12.09
N VAL A 387 -0.58 13.70 11.11
CA VAL A 387 0.27 13.05 10.12
C VAL A 387 1.60 12.62 10.74
N CYS A 388 1.87 11.33 10.74
CA CYS A 388 3.04 10.68 11.34
C CYS A 388 4.15 10.36 10.34
N LEU A 389 3.95 10.64 9.05
CA LEU A 389 4.88 10.28 7.99
C LEU A 389 5.12 11.49 7.09
N ARG A 390 6.37 11.65 6.65
CA ARG A 390 6.73 12.60 5.61
C ARG A 390 7.21 11.85 4.38
N GLY A 391 6.76 12.26 3.19
CA GLY A 391 7.11 11.60 1.94
C GLY A 391 6.37 10.28 1.69
N GLY A 392 6.96 9.41 0.90
CA GLY A 392 6.38 8.12 0.53
C GLY A 392 7.37 7.25 -0.24
N LEU A 393 6.86 6.19 -0.83
CA LEU A 393 7.63 5.29 -1.69
C LEU A 393 7.50 5.71 -3.16
N ILE A 394 8.59 5.55 -3.89
CA ILE A 394 8.60 5.62 -5.34
C ILE A 394 9.24 4.37 -5.92
N ALA A 395 8.86 4.01 -7.12
CA ALA A 395 9.53 2.99 -7.91
C ALA A 395 9.53 3.38 -9.38
N THR A 396 10.55 2.92 -10.12
CA THR A 396 10.55 2.94 -11.58
C THR A 396 9.91 1.66 -12.09
N LEU A 397 9.13 1.75 -13.15
CA LEU A 397 8.54 0.56 -13.78
C LEU A 397 9.53 -0.10 -14.72
N ASP A 398 9.57 -1.43 -14.70
CA ASP A 398 10.31 -2.27 -15.64
C ASP A 398 9.61 -2.33 -17.03
N ASP A 399 10.21 -3.07 -17.96
CA ASP A 399 9.67 -3.31 -19.30
C ASP A 399 8.34 -4.11 -19.29
N GLN A 400 7.91 -4.64 -18.16
CA GLN A 400 6.61 -5.29 -17.97
C GLN A 400 5.60 -4.37 -17.25
N GLY A 401 5.98 -3.13 -16.93
CA GLY A 401 5.19 -2.19 -16.16
C GLY A 401 5.05 -2.58 -14.68
N ARG A 402 6.01 -3.35 -14.15
CA ARG A 402 6.05 -3.72 -12.72
C ARG A 402 7.02 -2.81 -11.97
N PRO A 403 6.71 -2.43 -10.73
CA PRO A 403 7.65 -1.68 -9.92
C PRO A 403 8.92 -2.50 -9.67
N GLU A 404 10.09 -1.92 -9.95
CA GLU A 404 11.37 -2.59 -9.68
C GLU A 404 11.67 -2.54 -8.18
N LYS A 405 12.33 -1.49 -7.73
CA LYS A 405 12.73 -1.31 -6.34
C LYS A 405 12.07 -0.07 -5.76
N TYR A 406 11.45 -0.22 -4.60
CA TYR A 406 10.91 0.93 -3.89
C TYR A 406 11.99 1.68 -3.11
N GLU A 407 11.96 3.00 -3.23
CA GLU A 407 12.81 3.92 -2.51
C GLU A 407 11.96 4.95 -1.75
N ALA A 408 12.45 5.42 -0.61
CA ALA A 408 11.81 6.50 0.12
C ALA A 408 12.18 7.85 -0.50
N ARG A 409 11.18 8.72 -0.65
CA ARG A 409 11.35 10.11 -1.13
C ARG A 409 10.56 11.09 -0.25
N GLY A 410 10.97 12.36 -0.23
CA GLY A 410 10.29 13.39 0.56
C GLY A 410 10.47 13.27 2.06
N VAL A 411 11.42 12.46 2.52
CA VAL A 411 11.62 12.12 3.94
C VAL A 411 12.57 13.07 4.68
N ALA A 412 13.15 14.05 3.98
CA ALA A 412 14.11 15.02 4.56
C ALA A 412 13.43 16.26 5.13
#